data_fa751125b2f765719c64b3be37be9d97
#
_entry.id   fa751125b2f765719c64b3be37be9d97
#
_cell.length_a   1.000
_cell.length_b   1.000
_cell.length_c   1.000
_cell.angle_alpha   90.00
_cell.angle_beta   90.00
_cell.angle_gamma   90.00
#
_symmetry.space_group_name_H-M   'P 1'
#
loop_
_entity.id
_entity.type
_entity.pdbx_description
1 polymer ?
#
loop_
_entity_poly.entity_id
_entity_poly.type
_entity_poly.pdbx_seq_one_letter_code
_entity_poly.pdbx_strand_id
1 'polypeptide(L)'
;MFKDFLRPLCYAGLSIALPLSAAPTPTASADRNTLTIAGAEIRLNGEPVKIKGVRMSAALISDDTTRELIDHLDQFRSYGVNTISVYIMGSRFADVKGYRPDATLDPVYSARLSRIIEAADARKMIVLVGCLYWGTSRAREDLAHWTQADANHAIANTVAWLKERNHRNVFVDPDNEGMANGAKQWRIAEMIEAGHAVDPTCIMAYNAKSTPPANADLAIHFSPRIPGKPYIETEGTPPDSNYWGEYSKKQGVYNYLNVGVYTAEMKERQNAATTQHIDGANGYILASTWLQAPPPLGPNMNPGGDGTRDNPGIKWWLEYIRDRPGP
;
A
#
# COMPACT_ATOMS: atom_id res chain seq x y z
N MET A 1 47.06 -29.03 -65.62
CA MET A 1 47.30 -30.41 -65.15
C MET A 1 47.17 -30.37 -63.64
N PHE A 2 46.41 -31.28 -63.10
CA PHE A 2 45.97 -31.49 -61.74
C PHE A 2 44.71 -30.68 -61.26
N LYS A 3 43.62 -31.44 -61.30
CA LYS A 3 42.38 -31.26 -60.62
C LYS A 3 42.53 -31.90 -59.23
N ASP A 4 42.22 -31.16 -58.13
CA ASP A 4 42.00 -31.77 -56.84
C ASP A 4 40.60 -31.53 -56.33
N PHE A 5 40.00 -32.65 -55.97
CA PHE A 5 38.64 -32.81 -55.47
C PHE A 5 38.56 -32.36 -53.99
N LEU A 6 37.69 -31.39 -53.68
CA LEU A 6 37.26 -31.13 -52.33
C LEU A 6 35.88 -31.75 -52.11
N ARG A 7 35.80 -32.75 -51.25
CA ARG A 7 34.57 -33.37 -50.74
C ARG A 7 34.01 -32.47 -49.63
N PRO A 8 32.71 -32.25 -49.56
CA PRO A 8 32.10 -31.59 -48.40
C PRO A 8 31.93 -32.60 -47.27
N LEU A 9 32.42 -32.24 -46.07
CA LEU A 9 32.08 -32.90 -44.79
C LEU A 9 30.70 -32.47 -44.36
N CYS A 10 29.75 -33.40 -44.30
CA CYS A 10 28.47 -33.22 -43.64
C CYS A 10 28.69 -33.30 -42.11
N TYR A 11 28.57 -32.21 -41.42
CA TYR A 11 28.41 -32.21 -39.96
C TYR A 11 26.96 -32.49 -39.60
N ALA A 12 26.69 -33.66 -39.05
CA ALA A 12 25.42 -33.98 -38.42
C ALA A 12 25.39 -33.32 -37.04
N GLY A 13 24.70 -32.20 -36.92
CA GLY A 13 24.46 -31.54 -35.66
C GLY A 13 23.45 -32.31 -34.79
N LEU A 14 23.93 -32.92 -33.74
CA LEU A 14 23.08 -33.55 -32.72
C LEU A 14 22.48 -32.46 -31.85
N SER A 15 21.20 -32.10 -32.10
CA SER A 15 20.45 -31.20 -31.25
C SER A 15 20.01 -31.93 -29.99
N ILE A 16 20.68 -31.69 -28.88
CA ILE A 16 20.25 -32.15 -27.56
C ILE A 16 19.17 -31.15 -27.07
N ALA A 17 17.92 -31.55 -27.15
CA ALA A 17 16.83 -30.83 -26.48
C ALA A 17 16.93 -31.05 -24.97
N LEU A 18 17.33 -30.02 -24.25
CA LEU A 18 17.21 -29.99 -22.79
C LEU A 18 15.73 -29.92 -22.40
N PRO A 19 15.25 -30.73 -21.45
CA PRO A 19 13.88 -30.64 -21.00
C PRO A 19 13.71 -29.30 -20.29
N LEU A 20 12.71 -28.51 -20.73
CA LEU A 20 12.22 -27.35 -19.99
C LEU A 20 11.77 -27.85 -18.62
N SER A 21 12.50 -27.47 -17.58
CA SER A 21 12.07 -27.72 -16.21
C SER A 21 10.77 -26.94 -15.99
N ALA A 22 9.67 -27.64 -15.79
CA ALA A 22 8.41 -27.06 -15.43
C ALA A 22 8.60 -26.26 -14.12
N ALA A 23 8.19 -25.00 -14.13
CA ALA A 23 8.17 -24.20 -12.92
C ALA A 23 7.36 -24.95 -11.83
N PRO A 24 7.80 -24.93 -10.56
CA PRO A 24 7.09 -25.65 -9.52
C PRO A 24 5.66 -25.12 -9.44
N THR A 25 4.71 -26.02 -9.55
CA THR A 25 3.30 -25.77 -9.28
C THR A 25 3.20 -25.19 -7.86
N PRO A 26 2.46 -24.10 -7.62
CA PRO A 26 2.29 -23.58 -6.28
C PRO A 26 1.73 -24.69 -5.39
N THR A 27 2.47 -25.09 -4.38
CA THR A 27 2.02 -26.02 -3.35
C THR A 27 0.77 -25.49 -2.70
N ALA A 28 -0.18 -26.38 -2.46
CA ALA A 28 -1.48 -26.14 -1.84
C ALA A 28 -1.44 -25.13 -0.71
N SER A 29 -2.46 -24.27 -0.68
CA SER A 29 -2.65 -23.15 0.24
C SER A 29 -2.36 -23.54 1.69
N ALA A 30 -1.28 -23.04 2.24
CA ALA A 30 -1.28 -22.73 3.67
C ALA A 30 -2.53 -21.83 3.92
N ASP A 31 -3.24 -22.06 5.01
CA ASP A 31 -4.43 -21.27 5.35
C ASP A 31 -4.04 -19.77 5.32
N ARG A 32 -4.61 -19.05 4.35
CA ARG A 32 -4.37 -17.60 4.20
C ARG A 32 -5.03 -16.87 5.36
N ASN A 33 -4.32 -15.89 5.91
CA ASN A 33 -4.92 -15.03 6.93
C ASN A 33 -6.07 -14.23 6.30
N THR A 34 -7.20 -14.23 7.00
CA THR A 34 -8.42 -13.61 6.49
C THR A 34 -8.81 -12.43 7.37
N LEU A 35 -8.86 -11.26 6.76
CA LEU A 35 -9.37 -10.04 7.38
C LEU A 35 -10.88 -9.97 7.19
N THR A 36 -11.60 -9.64 8.25
CA THR A 36 -13.07 -9.49 8.24
C THR A 36 -13.48 -8.29 9.09
N ILE A 37 -14.72 -7.84 8.88
CA ILE A 37 -15.37 -6.82 9.72
C ILE A 37 -16.60 -7.46 10.38
N ALA A 38 -16.75 -7.22 11.69
CA ALA A 38 -17.90 -7.63 12.47
C ALA A 38 -18.43 -6.42 13.26
N GLY A 39 -19.47 -5.76 12.72
CA GLY A 39 -19.94 -4.49 13.26
C GLY A 39 -18.85 -3.41 13.21
N ALA A 40 -18.47 -2.87 14.36
CA ALA A 40 -17.41 -1.87 14.48
C ALA A 40 -16.00 -2.48 14.69
N GLU A 41 -15.85 -3.78 14.65
CA GLU A 41 -14.57 -4.47 14.88
C GLU A 41 -13.93 -4.93 13.57
N ILE A 42 -12.60 -4.79 13.51
CA ILE A 42 -11.75 -5.44 12.51
C ILE A 42 -11.23 -6.73 13.13
N ARG A 43 -11.26 -7.84 12.38
CA ARG A 43 -10.82 -9.15 12.84
C ARG A 43 -9.86 -9.78 11.85
N LEU A 44 -8.78 -10.35 12.36
CA LEU A 44 -7.85 -11.18 11.59
C LEU A 44 -7.98 -12.63 12.07
N ASN A 45 -8.37 -13.53 11.17
CA ASN A 45 -8.63 -14.94 11.51
C ASN A 45 -9.70 -15.11 12.62
N GLY A 46 -10.70 -14.25 12.63
CA GLY A 46 -11.75 -14.25 13.65
C GLY A 46 -11.42 -13.50 14.95
N GLU A 47 -10.16 -13.18 15.21
CA GLU A 47 -9.74 -12.47 16.40
C GLU A 47 -9.75 -10.95 16.21
N PRO A 48 -10.28 -10.16 17.15
CA PRO A 48 -10.25 -8.71 17.10
C PRO A 48 -8.82 -8.19 16.99
N VAL A 49 -8.62 -7.20 16.11
CA VAL A 49 -7.32 -6.59 15.91
C VAL A 49 -7.42 -5.07 15.82
N LYS A 50 -6.50 -4.38 16.48
CA LYS A 50 -6.25 -2.95 16.29
C LYS A 50 -5.18 -2.75 15.23
N ILE A 51 -5.45 -1.91 14.26
CA ILE A 51 -4.50 -1.59 13.20
C ILE A 51 -3.38 -0.71 13.77
N LYS A 52 -2.14 -1.17 13.61
CA LYS A 52 -0.91 -0.44 13.95
C LYS A 52 -0.01 -0.50 12.72
N GLY A 53 0.00 0.57 11.92
CA GLY A 53 0.57 0.49 10.58
C GLY A 53 1.56 1.59 10.23
N VAL A 54 2.29 1.35 9.13
CA VAL A 54 3.17 2.32 8.48
C VAL A 54 2.82 2.43 7.00
N ARG A 55 2.78 3.66 6.50
CA ARG A 55 2.47 3.97 5.10
C ARG A 55 3.73 4.02 4.25
N MET A 56 3.71 3.33 3.12
CA MET A 56 4.84 3.17 2.20
C MET A 56 4.38 3.30 0.75
N SER A 57 3.87 4.47 0.39
CA SER A 57 3.20 4.70 -0.91
C SER A 57 4.11 4.52 -2.13
N ALA A 58 5.43 4.45 -1.94
CA ALA A 58 6.42 4.26 -3.00
C ALA A 58 7.01 2.84 -3.04
N ALA A 59 6.53 1.91 -2.22
CA ALA A 59 7.13 0.57 -2.13
C ALA A 59 7.09 -0.23 -3.44
N LEU A 60 6.19 0.11 -4.37
CA LEU A 60 6.06 -0.58 -5.66
C LEU A 60 6.90 0.02 -6.79
N ILE A 61 7.65 1.11 -6.56
CA ILE A 61 8.35 1.82 -7.63
C ILE A 61 9.44 0.97 -8.31
N SER A 62 10.10 0.08 -7.56
CA SER A 62 11.15 -0.80 -8.06
C SER A 62 11.17 -2.14 -7.31
N ASP A 63 11.90 -3.12 -7.85
CA ASP A 63 12.15 -4.38 -7.13
C ASP A 63 12.99 -4.17 -5.88
N ASP A 64 13.87 -3.17 -5.88
CA ASP A 64 14.69 -2.83 -4.72
C ASP A 64 13.86 -2.27 -3.58
N THR A 65 12.95 -1.31 -3.84
CA THR A 65 12.05 -0.77 -2.80
C THR A 65 11.07 -1.83 -2.29
N THR A 66 10.60 -2.70 -3.17
CA THR A 66 9.75 -3.84 -2.78
C THR A 66 10.49 -4.81 -1.86
N ARG A 67 11.74 -5.17 -2.21
CA ARG A 67 12.59 -6.04 -1.39
C ARG A 67 12.91 -5.39 -0.05
N GLU A 68 13.30 -4.11 -0.06
CA GLU A 68 13.60 -3.35 1.15
C GLU A 68 12.41 -3.36 2.13
N LEU A 69 11.18 -3.18 1.65
CA LEU A 69 9.99 -3.32 2.48
C LEU A 69 9.88 -4.72 3.07
N ILE A 70 10.01 -5.76 2.24
CA ILE A 70 9.85 -7.15 2.68
C ILE A 70 10.89 -7.52 3.74
N ASP A 71 12.13 -7.10 3.55
CA ASP A 71 13.24 -7.38 4.47
C ASP A 71 13.05 -6.72 5.85
N HIS A 72 12.26 -5.65 5.95
CA HIS A 72 11.96 -4.96 7.21
C HIS A 72 10.67 -5.41 7.92
N LEU A 73 9.87 -6.30 7.32
CA LEU A 73 8.59 -6.71 7.92
C LEU A 73 8.75 -7.39 9.29
N ASP A 74 9.79 -8.21 9.49
CA ASP A 74 10.04 -8.84 10.78
C ASP A 74 10.46 -7.81 11.84
N GLN A 75 11.23 -6.81 11.45
CA GLN A 75 11.57 -5.68 12.32
C GLN A 75 10.29 -4.94 12.76
N PHE A 76 9.43 -4.56 11.82
CA PHE A 76 8.15 -3.89 12.14
C PHE A 76 7.31 -4.73 13.10
N ARG A 77 7.17 -6.01 12.79
CA ARG A 77 6.41 -6.93 13.63
C ARG A 77 6.98 -7.04 15.05
N SER A 78 8.29 -7.01 15.22
CA SER A 78 8.94 -7.06 16.55
C SER A 78 8.60 -5.85 17.42
N TYR A 79 8.19 -4.73 16.81
CA TYR A 79 7.67 -3.55 17.50
C TYR A 79 6.14 -3.54 17.64
N GLY A 80 5.44 -4.58 17.18
CA GLY A 80 3.98 -4.66 17.27
C GLY A 80 3.24 -3.99 16.10
N VAL A 81 3.93 -3.55 15.06
CA VAL A 81 3.30 -3.13 13.80
C VAL A 81 2.73 -4.36 13.10
N ASN A 82 1.46 -4.28 12.72
CA ASN A 82 0.73 -5.38 12.09
C ASN A 82 0.15 -5.02 10.72
N THR A 83 0.35 -3.80 10.25
CA THR A 83 -0.24 -3.32 9.00
C THR A 83 0.75 -2.47 8.22
N ILE A 84 0.76 -2.65 6.91
CA ILE A 84 1.47 -1.77 5.97
C ILE A 84 0.49 -1.23 4.93
N SER A 85 0.78 -0.05 4.41
CA SER A 85 -0.05 0.59 3.39
C SER A 85 0.79 0.84 2.14
N VAL A 86 0.35 0.30 1.00
CA VAL A 86 1.02 0.43 -0.30
C VAL A 86 0.03 0.89 -1.36
N TYR A 87 0.52 1.52 -2.44
CA TYR A 87 -0.34 2.15 -3.44
C TYR A 87 -0.01 1.67 -4.84
N ILE A 88 -1.04 1.28 -5.59
CA ILE A 88 -0.94 0.87 -7.00
C ILE A 88 -0.67 2.09 -7.89
N MET A 89 -1.28 3.22 -7.56
CA MET A 89 -0.99 4.51 -8.14
C MET A 89 -0.24 5.36 -7.09
N GLY A 90 1.05 5.59 -7.31
CA GLY A 90 1.91 6.23 -6.31
C GLY A 90 1.61 7.71 -6.09
N SER A 91 2.04 8.19 -4.93
CA SER A 91 1.96 9.62 -4.57
C SER A 91 2.92 10.48 -5.38
N ARG A 92 2.89 11.81 -5.16
CA ARG A 92 3.86 12.75 -5.77
C ARG A 92 5.33 12.43 -5.50
N PHE A 93 5.61 11.65 -4.47
CA PHE A 93 6.97 11.33 -4.05
C PHE A 93 7.57 10.16 -4.85
N ALA A 94 6.73 9.41 -5.57
CA ALA A 94 7.16 8.27 -6.35
C ALA A 94 6.19 8.01 -7.51
N ASP A 95 6.75 7.80 -8.69
CA ASP A 95 5.95 7.53 -9.88
C ASP A 95 5.66 6.03 -10.00
N VAL A 96 4.66 5.56 -9.26
CA VAL A 96 4.14 4.19 -9.37
C VAL A 96 3.00 4.19 -10.38
N LYS A 97 3.15 3.45 -11.47
CA LYS A 97 2.20 3.36 -12.59
C LYS A 97 1.59 1.97 -12.69
N GLY A 98 0.91 1.55 -11.63
CA GLY A 98 0.41 0.18 -11.51
C GLY A 98 -0.86 -0.11 -12.31
N TYR A 99 -1.48 0.89 -12.92
CA TYR A 99 -2.57 0.70 -13.88
C TYR A 99 -2.14 1.03 -15.30
N ARG A 100 -2.62 0.25 -16.25
CA ARG A 100 -2.54 0.51 -17.68
C ARG A 100 -3.67 1.42 -18.17
N PRO A 101 -3.56 2.02 -19.37
CA PRO A 101 -4.60 2.87 -19.93
C PRO A 101 -5.98 2.20 -20.03
N ASP A 102 -6.05 0.88 -20.17
CA ASP A 102 -7.27 0.06 -20.23
C ASP A 102 -7.81 -0.36 -18.84
N ALA A 103 -7.33 0.27 -17.77
CA ALA A 103 -7.70 0.00 -16.39
C ALA A 103 -7.29 -1.39 -15.86
N THR A 104 -6.50 -2.15 -16.59
CA THR A 104 -5.90 -3.39 -16.08
C THR A 104 -4.68 -3.11 -15.21
N LEU A 105 -4.35 -4.04 -14.32
CA LEU A 105 -3.12 -3.95 -13.53
C LEU A 105 -1.90 -4.19 -14.41
N ASP A 106 -0.89 -3.36 -14.26
CA ASP A 106 0.40 -3.61 -14.89
C ASP A 106 1.07 -4.83 -14.24
N PRO A 107 1.56 -5.81 -15.05
CA PRO A 107 2.12 -7.05 -14.53
C PRO A 107 3.34 -6.88 -13.62
N VAL A 108 4.16 -5.85 -13.86
CA VAL A 108 5.36 -5.60 -13.06
C VAL A 108 4.97 -5.12 -11.67
N TYR A 109 4.09 -4.14 -11.59
CA TYR A 109 3.63 -3.59 -10.31
C TYR A 109 2.74 -4.56 -9.54
N SER A 110 1.87 -5.32 -10.22
CA SER A 110 1.05 -6.34 -9.57
C SER A 110 1.89 -7.51 -9.04
N ALA A 111 2.96 -7.91 -9.72
CA ALA A 111 3.90 -8.91 -9.21
C ALA A 111 4.62 -8.42 -7.93
N ARG A 112 5.03 -7.15 -7.88
CA ARG A 112 5.61 -6.53 -6.67
C ARG A 112 4.61 -6.50 -5.53
N LEU A 113 3.36 -6.10 -5.81
CA LEU A 113 2.28 -6.08 -4.82
C LEU A 113 2.00 -7.48 -4.27
N SER A 114 1.95 -8.52 -5.13
CA SER A 114 1.78 -9.91 -4.70
C SER A 114 2.85 -10.33 -3.69
N ARG A 115 4.11 -10.08 -4.01
CA ARG A 115 5.25 -10.39 -3.13
C ARG A 115 5.12 -9.73 -1.76
N ILE A 116 4.69 -8.46 -1.73
CA ILE A 116 4.47 -7.73 -0.47
C ILE A 116 3.31 -8.35 0.32
N ILE A 117 2.16 -8.59 -0.32
CA ILE A 117 0.99 -9.17 0.35
C ILE A 117 1.31 -10.56 0.89
N GLU A 118 1.98 -11.40 0.12
CA GLU A 118 2.38 -12.75 0.53
C GLU A 118 3.38 -12.74 1.68
N ALA A 119 4.36 -11.85 1.64
CA ALA A 119 5.33 -11.70 2.72
C ALA A 119 4.68 -11.18 4.02
N ALA A 120 3.70 -10.26 3.91
CA ALA A 120 2.90 -9.78 5.02
C ALA A 120 2.00 -10.89 5.57
N ASP A 121 1.34 -11.65 4.69
CA ASP A 121 0.48 -12.77 5.07
C ASP A 121 1.23 -13.84 5.87
N ALA A 122 2.42 -14.24 5.41
CA ALA A 122 3.28 -15.19 6.13
C ALA A 122 3.62 -14.74 7.57
N ARG A 123 3.46 -13.44 7.86
CA ARG A 123 3.73 -12.82 9.17
C ARG A 123 2.47 -12.43 9.93
N LYS A 124 1.29 -12.81 9.45
CA LYS A 124 -0.02 -12.39 9.97
C LYS A 124 -0.15 -10.86 10.02
N MET A 125 0.36 -10.20 9.00
CA MET A 125 0.23 -8.75 8.81
C MET A 125 -0.84 -8.45 7.77
N ILE A 126 -1.43 -7.27 7.91
CA ILE A 126 -2.50 -6.75 7.06
C ILE A 126 -1.90 -5.76 6.05
N VAL A 127 -2.47 -5.71 4.84
CA VAL A 127 -2.07 -4.74 3.82
C VAL A 127 -3.25 -3.84 3.45
N LEU A 128 -3.09 -2.53 3.61
CA LEU A 128 -3.96 -1.56 2.94
C LEU A 128 -3.44 -1.38 1.51
N VAL A 129 -4.29 -1.67 0.55
CA VAL A 129 -4.03 -1.46 -0.88
C VAL A 129 -4.73 -0.20 -1.35
N GLY A 130 -3.98 0.87 -1.55
CA GLY A 130 -4.49 2.12 -2.13
C GLY A 130 -4.50 2.03 -3.66
N CYS A 131 -5.65 2.35 -4.27
CA CYS A 131 -5.82 2.27 -5.72
C CYS A 131 -5.45 3.58 -6.40
N LEU A 132 -6.27 4.62 -6.24
CA LEU A 132 -6.09 5.89 -6.93
C LEU A 132 -5.47 6.95 -6.01
N TYR A 133 -4.37 7.53 -6.45
CA TYR A 133 -3.74 8.69 -5.81
C TYR A 133 -3.73 9.87 -6.79
N TRP A 134 -4.91 10.30 -7.23
CA TRP A 134 -5.09 11.14 -8.41
C TRP A 134 -4.50 12.55 -8.28
N GLY A 135 -4.62 13.14 -7.11
CA GLY A 135 -4.27 14.56 -6.90
C GLY A 135 -2.80 14.89 -7.12
N THR A 136 -1.90 13.97 -6.79
CA THR A 136 -0.46 14.23 -6.74
C THR A 136 0.40 13.23 -7.54
N SER A 137 -0.15 12.10 -7.95
CA SER A 137 0.57 11.11 -8.77
C SER A 137 0.77 11.59 -10.21
N ARG A 138 1.95 11.35 -10.77
CA ARG A 138 2.22 11.54 -12.20
C ARG A 138 1.55 10.48 -13.07
N ALA A 139 1.24 9.32 -12.52
CA ALA A 139 0.52 8.26 -13.25
C ALA A 139 -0.80 8.75 -13.84
N ARG A 140 -1.44 9.78 -13.24
CA ARG A 140 -2.66 10.40 -13.75
C ARG A 140 -2.50 11.00 -15.17
N GLU A 141 -1.28 11.36 -15.58
CA GLU A 141 -1.01 11.95 -16.90
C GLU A 141 -1.28 10.92 -17.99
N ASP A 142 -0.86 9.67 -17.77
CA ASP A 142 -1.09 8.55 -18.69
C ASP A 142 -2.57 8.11 -18.71
N LEU A 143 -3.30 8.40 -17.63
CA LEU A 143 -4.69 8.03 -17.40
C LEU A 143 -5.66 9.22 -17.53
N ALA A 144 -5.23 10.33 -18.16
CA ALA A 144 -6.00 11.57 -18.25
C ALA A 144 -7.36 11.39 -18.96
N HIS A 145 -7.45 10.42 -19.90
CA HIS A 145 -8.66 10.07 -20.65
C HIS A 145 -9.67 9.26 -19.86
N TRP A 146 -9.29 8.74 -18.68
CA TRP A 146 -10.18 7.89 -17.87
C TRP A 146 -11.47 8.60 -17.50
N THR A 147 -12.54 7.82 -17.53
CA THR A 147 -13.90 8.15 -17.10
C THR A 147 -14.22 7.49 -15.77
N GLN A 148 -15.44 7.70 -15.27
CA GLN A 148 -15.95 6.94 -14.11
C GLN A 148 -15.94 5.42 -14.39
N ALA A 149 -16.29 5.00 -15.61
CA ALA A 149 -16.30 3.59 -15.98
C ALA A 149 -14.90 2.97 -15.89
N ASP A 150 -13.87 3.68 -16.35
CA ASP A 150 -12.48 3.21 -16.26
C ASP A 150 -12.00 3.12 -14.80
N ALA A 151 -12.37 4.09 -13.97
CA ALA A 151 -12.09 4.04 -12.54
C ALA A 151 -12.79 2.83 -11.87
N ASN A 152 -14.06 2.58 -12.18
CA ASN A 152 -14.79 1.41 -11.69
C ASN A 152 -14.13 0.10 -12.15
N HIS A 153 -13.71 0.02 -13.41
CA HIS A 153 -12.98 -1.13 -13.95
C HIS A 153 -11.63 -1.36 -13.25
N ALA A 154 -10.89 -0.30 -12.93
CA ALA A 154 -9.63 -0.41 -12.22
C ALA A 154 -9.82 -1.04 -10.82
N ILE A 155 -10.85 -0.63 -10.11
CA ILE A 155 -11.18 -1.22 -8.80
C ILE A 155 -11.67 -2.67 -8.96
N ALA A 156 -12.57 -2.94 -9.91
CA ALA A 156 -13.05 -4.30 -10.20
C ALA A 156 -11.88 -5.24 -10.57
N ASN A 157 -10.96 -4.80 -11.44
CA ASN A 157 -9.77 -5.56 -11.82
C ASN A 157 -8.83 -5.80 -10.63
N THR A 158 -8.68 -4.82 -9.75
CA THR A 158 -7.88 -4.98 -8.52
C THR A 158 -8.48 -6.03 -7.61
N VAL A 159 -9.79 -5.97 -7.36
CA VAL A 159 -10.49 -6.95 -6.51
C VAL A 159 -10.49 -8.35 -7.15
N ALA A 160 -10.68 -8.45 -8.48
CA ALA A 160 -10.58 -9.70 -9.21
C ALA A 160 -9.20 -10.35 -9.05
N TRP A 161 -8.14 -9.54 -9.18
CA TRP A 161 -6.77 -9.98 -9.03
C TRP A 161 -6.46 -10.43 -7.59
N LEU A 162 -6.96 -9.71 -6.57
CA LEU A 162 -6.83 -10.10 -5.16
C LEU A 162 -7.54 -11.45 -4.89
N LYS A 163 -8.76 -11.61 -5.41
CA LYS A 163 -9.57 -12.81 -5.29
C LYS A 163 -8.90 -14.03 -5.94
N GLU A 164 -8.44 -13.88 -7.18
CA GLU A 164 -7.76 -14.94 -7.95
C GLU A 164 -6.52 -15.48 -7.21
N ARG A 165 -5.78 -14.60 -6.55
CA ARG A 165 -4.57 -14.96 -5.78
C ARG A 165 -4.85 -15.34 -4.34
N ASN A 166 -6.12 -15.34 -3.93
CA ASN A 166 -6.53 -15.60 -2.55
C ASN A 166 -5.83 -14.69 -1.53
N HIS A 167 -5.64 -13.41 -1.87
CA HIS A 167 -5.12 -12.39 -0.96
C HIS A 167 -6.24 -11.89 -0.04
N ARG A 168 -6.32 -12.42 1.18
CA ARG A 168 -7.42 -12.19 2.13
C ARG A 168 -7.04 -11.30 3.32
N ASN A 169 -5.76 -11.02 3.50
CA ASN A 169 -5.23 -10.16 4.56
C ASN A 169 -5.19 -8.68 4.13
N VAL A 170 -6.12 -8.25 3.30
CA VAL A 170 -6.12 -6.92 2.69
C VAL A 170 -7.42 -6.17 2.93
N PHE A 171 -7.34 -4.84 2.91
CA PHE A 171 -8.47 -3.95 2.64
C PHE A 171 -8.07 -2.91 1.61
N VAL A 172 -9.05 -2.40 0.86
CA VAL A 172 -8.82 -1.58 -0.34
C VAL A 172 -9.30 -0.15 -0.10
N ASP A 173 -8.45 0.83 -0.39
CA ASP A 173 -8.81 2.25 -0.50
C ASP A 173 -8.95 2.62 -1.98
N PRO A 174 -10.17 2.79 -2.51
CA PRO A 174 -10.39 3.08 -3.93
C PRO A 174 -9.84 4.42 -4.39
N ASP A 175 -9.92 5.45 -3.54
CA ASP A 175 -9.55 6.82 -3.88
C ASP A 175 -8.97 7.57 -2.67
N ASN A 176 -7.65 7.62 -2.61
CA ASN A 176 -6.94 8.27 -1.51
C ASN A 176 -7.39 9.72 -1.33
N GLU A 177 -7.87 10.04 -0.13
CA GLU A 177 -8.36 11.39 0.25
C GLU A 177 -9.50 11.95 -0.65
N GLY A 178 -10.18 11.10 -1.43
CA GLY A 178 -11.16 11.54 -2.40
C GLY A 178 -10.58 12.39 -3.53
N MET A 179 -9.30 12.18 -3.86
CA MET A 179 -8.59 13.01 -4.84
C MET A 179 -9.15 12.87 -6.25
N ALA A 180 -9.51 11.66 -6.68
CA ALA A 180 -10.15 11.44 -7.96
C ALA A 180 -11.60 11.94 -7.93
N ASN A 181 -12.31 11.75 -6.84
CA ASN A 181 -13.64 12.33 -6.64
C ASN A 181 -13.59 13.87 -6.76
N GLY A 182 -12.63 14.53 -6.12
CA GLY A 182 -12.47 15.98 -6.21
C GLY A 182 -12.08 16.48 -7.60
N ALA A 183 -11.12 15.82 -8.25
CA ALA A 183 -10.56 16.29 -9.53
C ALA A 183 -11.39 15.90 -10.75
N LYS A 184 -12.05 14.76 -10.73
CA LYS A 184 -12.76 14.15 -11.87
C LYS A 184 -14.26 14.00 -11.62
N GLN A 185 -14.75 14.32 -10.43
CA GLN A 185 -16.14 14.13 -9.98
C GLN A 185 -16.57 12.65 -10.00
N TRP A 186 -15.62 11.72 -9.92
CA TRP A 186 -15.92 10.29 -9.86
C TRP A 186 -16.51 9.92 -8.49
N ARG A 187 -17.52 9.08 -8.52
CA ARG A 187 -18.22 8.66 -7.31
C ARG A 187 -17.56 7.43 -6.71
N ILE A 188 -17.03 7.58 -5.51
CA ILE A 188 -16.37 6.48 -4.77
C ILE A 188 -17.37 5.34 -4.49
N ALA A 189 -18.66 5.66 -4.27
CA ALA A 189 -19.70 4.65 -4.08
C ALA A 189 -19.78 3.65 -5.25
N GLU A 190 -19.65 4.12 -6.50
CA GLU A 190 -19.65 3.25 -7.66
C GLU A 190 -18.39 2.40 -7.79
N MET A 191 -17.24 2.96 -7.38
CA MET A 191 -15.99 2.18 -7.31
C MET A 191 -16.10 1.05 -6.29
N ILE A 192 -16.66 1.34 -5.09
CA ILE A 192 -16.90 0.33 -4.05
C ILE A 192 -17.88 -0.73 -4.57
N GLU A 193 -18.98 -0.32 -5.21
CA GLU A 193 -19.95 -1.24 -5.81
C GLU A 193 -19.30 -2.15 -6.85
N ALA A 194 -18.45 -1.59 -7.72
CA ALA A 194 -17.72 -2.37 -8.73
C ALA A 194 -16.79 -3.41 -8.09
N GLY A 195 -16.13 -3.08 -7.00
CA GLY A 195 -15.32 -4.03 -6.23
C GLY A 195 -16.16 -5.14 -5.59
N HIS A 196 -17.25 -4.79 -4.90
CA HIS A 196 -18.16 -5.76 -4.26
C HIS A 196 -18.89 -6.64 -5.27
N ALA A 197 -19.17 -6.17 -6.48
CA ALA A 197 -19.75 -6.98 -7.55
C ALA A 197 -18.82 -8.14 -7.96
N VAL A 198 -17.51 -7.99 -7.80
CA VAL A 198 -16.50 -9.03 -8.07
C VAL A 198 -16.30 -9.95 -6.87
N ASP A 199 -16.14 -9.36 -5.69
CA ASP A 199 -16.00 -10.09 -4.42
C ASP A 199 -16.69 -9.31 -3.27
N PRO A 200 -17.89 -9.73 -2.85
CA PRO A 200 -18.62 -9.06 -1.77
C PRO A 200 -17.94 -9.20 -0.40
N THR A 201 -16.90 -10.03 -0.29
CA THR A 201 -16.11 -10.20 0.95
C THR A 201 -14.87 -9.33 0.98
N CYS A 202 -14.53 -8.64 -0.13
CA CYS A 202 -13.44 -7.69 -0.18
C CYS A 202 -13.79 -6.45 0.64
N ILE A 203 -12.95 -6.11 1.61
CA ILE A 203 -13.18 -4.96 2.49
C ILE A 203 -12.82 -3.67 1.74
N MET A 204 -13.82 -2.80 1.54
CA MET A 204 -13.69 -1.54 0.81
C MET A 204 -13.79 -0.34 1.75
N ALA A 205 -12.75 0.48 1.78
CA ALA A 205 -12.70 1.67 2.60
C ALA A 205 -13.29 2.90 1.90
N TYR A 206 -13.73 3.87 2.69
CA TYR A 206 -14.10 5.20 2.22
C TYR A 206 -13.13 6.24 2.79
N ASN A 207 -12.56 7.08 1.93
CA ASN A 207 -11.53 8.06 2.26
C ASN A 207 -11.81 9.41 1.59
N ALA A 208 -12.88 10.09 1.99
CA ALA A 208 -13.19 11.42 1.50
C ALA A 208 -14.00 12.22 2.53
N LYS A 209 -13.98 13.57 2.43
CA LYS A 209 -14.65 14.46 3.38
C LYS A 209 -16.18 14.47 3.28
N SER A 210 -16.73 13.98 2.17
CA SER A 210 -18.18 13.91 1.98
C SER A 210 -18.78 12.75 2.79
N THR A 211 -20.11 12.72 2.86
CA THR A 211 -20.85 11.66 3.56
C THR A 211 -20.49 10.29 2.99
N PRO A 212 -20.03 9.33 3.82
CA PRO A 212 -19.73 7.99 3.37
C PRO A 212 -20.96 7.30 2.77
N PRO A 213 -20.80 6.54 1.67
CA PRO A 213 -21.89 5.77 1.11
C PRO A 213 -22.21 4.54 1.98
N ALA A 214 -23.44 4.05 1.90
CA ALA A 214 -23.87 2.91 2.71
C ALA A 214 -23.09 1.62 2.43
N ASN A 215 -22.57 1.46 1.21
CA ASN A 215 -21.79 0.29 0.78
C ASN A 215 -20.29 0.34 1.20
N ALA A 216 -19.80 1.39 1.84
CA ALA A 216 -18.46 1.39 2.42
C ALA A 216 -18.41 0.48 3.66
N ASP A 217 -17.39 -0.37 3.80
CA ASP A 217 -17.24 -1.28 4.93
C ASP A 217 -16.61 -0.61 6.14
N LEU A 218 -15.70 0.32 5.91
CA LEU A 218 -15.05 1.14 6.94
C LEU A 218 -14.76 2.55 6.43
N ALA A 219 -14.54 3.44 7.37
CA ALA A 219 -14.08 4.80 7.11
C ALA A 219 -12.59 4.94 7.46
N ILE A 220 -11.85 5.69 6.64
CA ILE A 220 -10.44 6.00 6.92
C ILE A 220 -10.14 7.49 6.72
N HIS A 221 -9.15 7.99 7.44
CA HIS A 221 -8.53 9.32 7.32
C HIS A 221 -9.54 10.48 7.17
N PHE A 222 -9.74 11.00 5.96
CA PHE A 222 -10.63 12.14 5.70
C PHE A 222 -12.12 11.85 5.88
N SER A 223 -12.49 10.58 5.95
CA SER A 223 -13.89 10.23 6.06
C SER A 223 -14.47 10.58 7.42
N PRO A 224 -15.70 11.11 7.47
CA PRO A 224 -16.50 11.05 8.69
C PRO A 224 -16.65 9.59 9.15
N ARG A 225 -16.73 9.38 10.47
CA ARG A 225 -17.00 8.05 11.03
C ARG A 225 -18.36 7.54 10.61
N ILE A 226 -18.45 6.26 10.24
CA ILE A 226 -19.72 5.61 9.90
C ILE A 226 -20.25 4.92 11.16
N PRO A 227 -21.46 5.24 11.65
CA PRO A 227 -22.02 4.59 12.81
C PRO A 227 -22.04 3.06 12.67
N GLY A 228 -21.51 2.36 13.67
CA GLY A 228 -21.47 0.88 13.68
C GLY A 228 -20.42 0.25 12.76
N LYS A 229 -19.58 1.02 12.10
CA LYS A 229 -18.47 0.52 11.27
C LYS A 229 -17.09 0.96 11.81
N PRO A 230 -16.02 0.27 11.43
CA PRO A 230 -14.67 0.63 11.87
C PRO A 230 -14.20 1.97 11.31
N TYR A 231 -13.27 2.61 12.03
CA TYR A 231 -12.52 3.77 11.57
C TYR A 231 -11.02 3.60 11.84
N ILE A 232 -10.18 3.90 10.85
CA ILE A 232 -8.72 3.89 10.94
C ILE A 232 -8.18 5.25 10.49
N GLU A 233 -7.32 5.88 11.29
CA GLU A 233 -6.54 7.02 10.82
C GLU A 233 -5.31 6.54 10.03
N THR A 234 -5.17 6.96 8.78
CA THR A 234 -4.17 6.38 7.88
C THR A 234 -3.03 7.32 7.48
N GLU A 235 -3.04 8.56 7.94
CA GLU A 235 -1.98 9.54 7.62
C GLU A 235 -1.30 10.11 8.85
N GLY A 236 -1.83 9.84 9.99
CA GLY A 236 -1.20 10.22 11.23
C GLY A 236 -1.48 11.61 11.73
N THR A 237 -2.20 12.43 10.99
CA THR A 237 -2.65 13.75 11.46
C THR A 237 -4.07 13.99 11.02
N PRO A 238 -4.94 14.44 11.94
CA PRO A 238 -6.27 14.86 11.55
C PRO A 238 -6.19 15.94 10.46
N PRO A 239 -7.06 15.86 9.44
CA PRO A 239 -7.04 16.81 8.31
C PRO A 239 -7.32 18.26 8.71
N ASP A 240 -7.85 18.48 9.88
CA ASP A 240 -8.14 19.80 10.49
C ASP A 240 -6.96 20.37 11.27
N SER A 241 -5.89 19.61 11.49
CA SER A 241 -4.71 20.15 12.13
C SER A 241 -3.94 21.05 11.17
N ASN A 242 -4.01 22.35 11.37
CA ASN A 242 -3.19 23.35 10.68
C ASN A 242 -1.69 23.18 10.94
N TYR A 243 -1.33 22.32 11.89
CA TYR A 243 0.04 22.09 12.33
C TYR A 243 0.95 21.65 11.18
N TRP A 244 0.54 20.66 10.42
CA TRP A 244 1.31 20.19 9.27
C TRP A 244 1.36 21.21 8.13
N GLY A 245 0.26 21.91 7.91
CA GLY A 245 0.20 23.00 6.95
C GLY A 245 1.16 24.14 7.29
N GLU A 246 1.23 24.54 8.56
CA GLU A 246 2.17 25.56 9.03
C GLU A 246 3.62 25.07 9.01
N TYR A 247 3.86 23.84 9.44
CA TYR A 247 5.17 23.24 9.42
C TYR A 247 5.70 23.10 7.98
N SER A 248 4.89 22.63 7.06
CA SER A 248 5.27 22.50 5.65
C SER A 248 5.51 23.86 4.98
N LYS A 249 4.82 24.92 5.39
CA LYS A 249 5.08 26.28 4.93
C LYS A 249 6.43 26.82 5.41
N LYS A 250 6.79 26.54 6.67
CA LYS A 250 8.05 27.00 7.30
C LYS A 250 9.28 26.24 6.79
N GLN A 251 9.15 24.95 6.49
CA GLN A 251 10.25 24.05 6.17
C GLN A 251 10.32 23.66 4.68
N GLY A 252 9.47 24.23 3.85
CA GLY A 252 9.24 23.75 2.49
C GLY A 252 8.28 22.57 2.45
N VAL A 253 7.66 22.36 1.30
CA VAL A 253 6.59 21.38 1.14
C VAL A 253 7.00 19.99 1.60
N TYR A 254 6.35 19.48 2.64
CA TYR A 254 6.53 18.09 3.16
C TYR A 254 7.96 17.72 3.57
N ASN A 255 8.70 18.70 4.06
CA ASN A 255 10.12 18.48 4.37
C ASN A 255 10.32 17.37 5.41
N TYR A 256 9.43 17.24 6.40
CA TYR A 256 9.47 16.15 7.36
C TYR A 256 9.24 14.77 6.72
N LEU A 257 8.33 14.66 5.74
CA LEU A 257 8.10 13.41 4.99
C LEU A 257 9.29 13.08 4.06
N ASN A 258 10.04 14.08 3.64
CA ASN A 258 11.18 13.88 2.75
C ASN A 258 12.48 13.58 3.48
N VAL A 259 12.64 14.08 4.70
CA VAL A 259 13.92 14.02 5.40
C VAL A 259 13.93 13.12 6.63
N GLY A 260 12.78 12.61 7.08
CA GLY A 260 12.70 11.70 8.23
C GLY A 260 13.16 12.33 9.56
N VAL A 261 13.13 13.65 9.66
CA VAL A 261 13.56 14.40 10.84
C VAL A 261 12.36 14.94 11.58
N TYR A 262 12.26 14.63 12.86
CA TYR A 262 11.12 14.96 13.71
C TYR A 262 11.59 15.74 14.96
N THR A 263 10.97 16.89 15.22
CA THR A 263 11.18 17.60 16.48
C THR A 263 10.51 16.84 17.64
N ALA A 264 10.88 17.17 18.88
CA ALA A 264 10.23 16.60 20.06
C ALA A 264 8.71 16.83 20.05
N GLU A 265 8.27 18.03 19.69
CA GLU A 265 6.84 18.37 19.57
C GLU A 265 6.13 17.52 18.50
N MET A 266 6.77 17.28 17.35
CA MET A 266 6.20 16.41 16.32
C MET A 266 6.05 14.98 16.80
N LYS A 267 7.05 14.43 17.50
CA LYS A 267 7.01 13.09 18.09
C LYS A 267 5.88 12.99 19.12
N GLU A 268 5.76 13.97 20.01
CA GLU A 268 4.70 14.01 21.01
C GLU A 268 3.29 14.04 20.37
N ARG A 269 3.07 14.89 19.38
CA ARG A 269 1.78 14.97 18.66
C ARG A 269 1.45 13.68 17.92
N GLN A 270 2.42 13.06 17.27
CA GLN A 270 2.23 11.78 16.59
C GLN A 270 1.90 10.67 17.58
N ASN A 271 2.57 10.63 18.73
CA ASN A 271 2.29 9.67 19.78
C ASN A 271 0.89 9.87 20.38
N ALA A 272 0.49 11.11 20.62
CA ALA A 272 -0.86 11.45 21.10
C ALA A 272 -1.95 11.03 20.09
N ALA A 273 -1.76 11.34 18.80
CA ALA A 273 -2.68 10.91 17.73
C ALA A 273 -2.74 9.37 17.62
N THR A 274 -1.59 8.70 17.72
CA THR A 274 -1.51 7.23 17.73
C THR A 274 -2.35 6.66 18.88
N THR A 275 -2.18 7.19 20.09
CA THR A 275 -2.98 6.79 21.27
C THR A 275 -4.47 6.99 21.03
N GLN A 276 -4.85 8.20 20.62
CA GLN A 276 -6.24 8.54 20.38
C GLN A 276 -6.94 7.57 19.41
N HIS A 277 -6.26 7.20 18.33
CA HIS A 277 -6.88 6.38 17.28
C HIS A 277 -6.79 4.87 17.54
N ILE A 278 -5.78 4.41 18.27
CA ILE A 278 -5.75 3.01 18.70
C ILE A 278 -6.79 2.76 19.79
N ASP A 279 -6.90 3.64 20.78
CA ASP A 279 -7.82 3.46 21.90
C ASP A 279 -9.26 3.84 21.55
N GLY A 280 -9.46 4.97 20.89
CA GLY A 280 -10.78 5.52 20.57
C GLY A 280 -11.34 5.13 19.21
N ALA A 281 -10.63 4.32 18.43
CA ALA A 281 -11.04 3.83 17.11
C ALA A 281 -10.44 2.44 16.84
N ASN A 282 -10.28 2.06 15.56
CA ASN A 282 -9.78 0.75 15.16
C ASN A 282 -8.31 0.74 14.80
N GLY A 283 -7.64 1.89 14.81
CA GLY A 283 -6.21 1.92 14.61
C GLY A 283 -5.66 3.17 13.97
N TYR A 284 -4.37 3.09 13.73
CA TYR A 284 -3.53 4.17 13.26
C TYR A 284 -2.46 3.66 12.30
N ILE A 285 -2.28 4.37 11.18
CA ILE A 285 -1.20 4.14 10.23
C ILE A 285 -0.37 5.42 10.14
N LEU A 286 0.90 5.35 10.54
CA LEU A 286 1.83 6.47 10.46
C LEU A 286 2.19 6.75 8.99
N ALA A 287 1.97 7.97 8.52
CA ALA A 287 2.58 8.46 7.29
C ALA A 287 4.06 8.78 7.58
N SER A 288 4.93 7.85 7.25
CA SER A 288 6.36 8.02 7.45
C SER A 288 7.05 8.49 6.18
N THR A 289 8.30 8.92 6.31
CA THR A 289 9.15 9.25 5.17
C THR A 289 9.78 8.03 4.52
N TRP A 290 9.91 6.94 5.26
CA TRP A 290 10.51 5.73 4.74
C TRP A 290 9.62 5.09 3.66
N LEU A 291 10.19 4.84 2.49
CA LEU A 291 9.50 4.36 1.27
C LEU A 291 8.29 5.21 0.84
N GLN A 292 8.16 6.43 1.37
CA GLN A 292 7.23 7.43 0.88
C GLN A 292 7.89 8.28 -0.21
N ALA A 293 9.15 8.66 0.01
CA ALA A 293 10.00 9.41 -0.92
C ALA A 293 11.38 8.75 -1.03
N PRO A 294 11.50 7.65 -1.79
CA PRO A 294 12.79 6.96 -1.91
C PRO A 294 13.83 7.80 -2.66
N PRO A 295 15.12 7.48 -2.54
CA PRO A 295 16.16 8.15 -3.32
C PRO A 295 15.87 8.09 -4.83
N PRO A 296 16.20 9.13 -5.61
CA PRO A 296 16.90 10.36 -5.22
C PRO A 296 16.00 11.46 -4.62
N LEU A 297 14.68 11.22 -4.49
CA LEU A 297 13.72 12.24 -4.05
C LEU A 297 13.71 12.42 -2.53
N GLY A 298 14.12 11.42 -1.79
CA GLY A 298 14.22 11.42 -0.34
C GLY A 298 15.58 10.89 0.15
N PRO A 299 15.87 11.02 1.45
CA PRO A 299 17.08 10.49 2.03
C PRO A 299 17.09 8.96 1.99
N ASN A 300 18.28 8.39 1.95
CA ASN A 300 18.45 6.96 2.13
C ASN A 300 18.22 6.61 3.61
N MET A 301 16.97 6.47 3.99
CA MET A 301 16.56 6.16 5.36
C MET A 301 16.35 4.66 5.53
N ASN A 302 16.61 4.20 6.77
CA ASN A 302 16.05 2.96 7.23
C ASN A 302 15.04 3.24 8.37
N PRO A 303 14.08 2.35 8.65
CA PRO A 303 13.10 2.57 9.71
C PRO A 303 13.73 2.59 11.12
N GLY A 304 14.98 2.13 11.26
CA GLY A 304 15.73 2.12 12.51
C GLY A 304 16.33 3.45 12.94
N GLY A 305 16.25 4.50 12.12
CA GLY A 305 16.69 5.84 12.48
C GLY A 305 15.83 6.46 13.58
N ASP A 306 16.44 7.28 14.44
CA ASP A 306 15.80 7.88 15.62
C ASP A 306 15.03 9.18 15.31
N GLY A 307 15.04 9.61 14.05
CA GLY A 307 14.36 10.82 13.59
C GLY A 307 15.12 12.12 13.85
N THR A 308 16.40 12.04 14.15
CA THR A 308 17.29 13.20 14.16
C THR A 308 17.83 13.50 12.76
N ARG A 309 18.47 14.65 12.60
CA ARG A 309 19.11 15.05 11.33
C ARG A 309 20.25 14.09 10.94
N ASP A 310 20.97 13.59 11.93
CA ASP A 310 22.12 12.71 11.72
C ASP A 310 21.72 11.25 11.56
N ASN A 311 20.51 10.91 12.03
CA ASN A 311 19.97 9.55 11.98
C ASN A 311 18.46 9.60 11.68
N PRO A 312 18.03 9.98 10.45
CA PRO A 312 16.63 10.12 10.09
C PRO A 312 15.93 8.76 10.09
N GLY A 313 14.67 8.75 10.58
CA GLY A 313 13.87 7.52 10.64
C GLY A 313 12.71 7.59 11.63
N ILE A 314 12.11 6.44 11.88
CA ILE A 314 10.87 6.30 12.67
C ILE A 314 11.00 5.38 13.89
N LYS A 315 12.21 5.01 14.28
CA LYS A 315 12.43 4.11 15.43
C LYS A 315 11.76 4.62 16.69
N TRP A 316 11.78 5.93 16.94
CA TRP A 316 11.11 6.57 18.08
C TRP A 316 9.60 6.24 18.13
N TRP A 317 8.92 6.15 16.98
CA TRP A 317 7.51 5.76 16.92
C TRP A 317 7.32 4.25 17.04
N LEU A 318 8.21 3.46 16.46
CA LEU A 318 8.20 2.00 16.60
C LEU A 318 8.36 1.59 18.08
N GLU A 319 9.29 2.21 18.81
CA GLU A 319 9.48 2.02 20.24
C GLU A 319 8.22 2.41 21.02
N TYR A 320 7.59 3.53 20.67
CA TYR A 320 6.33 3.95 21.28
C TYR A 320 5.21 2.92 21.07
N ILE A 321 5.08 2.33 19.89
CA ILE A 321 4.09 1.26 19.62
C ILE A 321 4.38 0.02 20.45
N ARG A 322 5.63 -0.40 20.55
CA ARG A 322 6.04 -1.58 21.34
C ARG A 322 5.77 -1.40 22.83
N ASP A 323 6.12 -0.24 23.35
CA ASP A 323 6.12 0.02 24.79
C ASP A 323 4.72 0.42 25.31
N ARG A 324 3.75 0.59 24.41
CA ARG A 324 2.36 0.78 24.81
C ARG A 324 1.80 -0.49 25.43
N PRO A 325 1.12 -0.39 26.59
CA PRO A 325 0.30 -1.50 27.06
C PRO A 325 -0.72 -1.84 25.95
N GLY A 326 -0.86 -3.12 25.65
CA GLY A 326 -1.89 -3.60 24.75
C GLY A 326 -3.29 -3.21 25.22
N PRO A 327 -4.29 -3.19 24.33
CA PRO A 327 -5.67 -3.16 24.79
C PRO A 327 -5.95 -4.39 25.61
#